data_5ce537875e0cb002d79ecc0c64aec16c
#
_entry.id   5ce537875e0cb002d79ecc0c64aec16c
#
_cell.length_a   1.000
_cell.length_b   1.000
_cell.length_c   1.000
_cell.angle_alpha   90.00
_cell.angle_beta   90.00
_cell.angle_gamma   90.00
#
_symmetry.space_group_name_H-M   'P 1'
#
loop_
_entity.id
_entity.type
_entity.pdbx_description
1 polymer ?
#
loop_
_entity_poly.entity_id
_entity_poly.type
_entity_poly.pdbx_seq_one_letter_code
_entity_poly.pdbx_strand_id
1 'polypeptide(L)'
;MKAVLIPGDGIGKEISQSVVDITKAMNLDIEWVEYQAGAEYAAKTKEVFEPGLVDVIKEYKWALKGPTATPIGTGFRSVNVALRQKFATYANVRPIRSFKGIDSKYENIDLVMIRENTEDLYKGIEYMVGEDVAHGIKLITREASEKICRYAFEYAKANGRKKVTAIHKANIMKFTDGLFLECFRNVGKDYPEIEKQEVIIDNMCMQLVLRPETFDVLVAPNLYGDIVSDLCAGLVGGLGFAPSGNIGDEYRIYEAVHGSAPDIAGQGIANPSALLLAFALMLEALGQNDQATRLRDALSKVVEEGKIVTRDIGGNASTKEFTQAIIDRL
;
A
#
# COMPACT_ATOMS: atom_id res chain seq x y z
N MET A 1 -14.84 -18.46 2.65
CA MET A 1 -15.31 -17.07 2.84
C MET A 1 -15.40 -16.35 1.49
N LYS A 2 -16.20 -15.24 1.38
CA LYS A 2 -16.21 -14.40 0.17
C LYS A 2 -15.36 -13.15 0.37
N ALA A 3 -14.66 -12.72 -0.70
CA ALA A 3 -13.90 -11.48 -0.74
C ALA A 3 -14.03 -10.84 -2.13
N VAL A 4 -13.95 -9.51 -2.20
CA VAL A 4 -14.06 -8.79 -3.47
C VAL A 4 -12.69 -8.75 -4.15
N LEU A 5 -12.66 -9.05 -5.45
CA LEU A 5 -11.49 -8.86 -6.31
C LEU A 5 -11.79 -7.72 -7.30
N ILE A 6 -10.96 -6.71 -7.31
CA ILE A 6 -11.04 -5.59 -8.25
C ILE A 6 -9.78 -5.63 -9.12
N PRO A 7 -9.83 -6.17 -10.35
CA PRO A 7 -8.63 -6.22 -11.19
C PRO A 7 -8.05 -4.84 -11.50
N GLY A 8 -8.91 -3.83 -11.68
CA GLY A 8 -8.49 -2.47 -12.03
C GLY A 8 -8.09 -2.32 -13.49
N ASP A 9 -7.10 -1.45 -13.75
CA ASP A 9 -6.67 -1.05 -15.08
C ASP A 9 -5.33 -1.70 -15.49
N GLY A 10 -5.06 -1.72 -16.78
CA GLY A 10 -3.77 -2.11 -17.34
C GLY A 10 -3.36 -3.53 -16.98
N ILE A 11 -2.19 -3.68 -16.34
CA ILE A 11 -1.64 -4.98 -15.90
C ILE A 11 -2.48 -5.65 -14.80
N GLY A 12 -3.45 -4.94 -14.23
CA GLY A 12 -4.24 -5.42 -13.10
C GLY A 12 -4.93 -6.75 -13.33
N LYS A 13 -5.44 -7.01 -14.54
CA LYS A 13 -6.10 -8.28 -14.90
C LYS A 13 -5.16 -9.48 -14.83
N GLU A 14 -3.96 -9.36 -15.40
CA GLU A 14 -3.00 -10.46 -15.44
C GLU A 14 -2.40 -10.75 -14.04
N ILE A 15 -2.10 -9.74 -13.24
CA ILE A 15 -1.59 -9.94 -11.88
C ILE A 15 -2.68 -10.42 -10.89
N SER A 16 -3.96 -10.04 -11.11
CA SER A 16 -5.09 -10.56 -10.33
C SER A 16 -5.35 -12.04 -10.63
N GLN A 17 -5.16 -12.48 -11.89
CA GLN A 17 -5.24 -13.89 -12.23
C GLN A 17 -4.21 -14.72 -11.45
N SER A 18 -2.99 -14.20 -11.26
CA SER A 18 -1.97 -14.85 -10.42
C SER A 18 -2.45 -15.09 -8.99
N VAL A 19 -3.19 -14.14 -8.40
CA VAL A 19 -3.78 -14.31 -7.07
C VAL A 19 -4.82 -15.44 -7.06
N VAL A 20 -5.69 -15.48 -8.08
CA VAL A 20 -6.70 -16.54 -8.20
C VAL A 20 -6.05 -17.91 -8.32
N ASP A 21 -4.98 -18.02 -9.11
CA ASP A 21 -4.26 -19.28 -9.33
C ASP A 21 -3.54 -19.74 -8.04
N ILE A 22 -2.90 -18.83 -7.32
CA ILE A 22 -2.27 -19.10 -5.99
C ILE A 22 -3.34 -19.52 -4.97
N THR A 23 -4.49 -18.82 -4.93
CA THR A 23 -5.60 -19.16 -4.02
C THR A 23 -6.03 -20.62 -4.21
N LYS A 24 -6.15 -21.06 -5.47
CA LYS A 24 -6.50 -22.45 -5.82
C LYS A 24 -5.40 -23.44 -5.45
N ALA A 25 -4.14 -23.12 -5.79
CA ALA A 25 -3.00 -23.99 -5.52
C ALA A 25 -2.79 -24.22 -4.02
N MET A 26 -3.07 -23.22 -3.20
CA MET A 26 -3.00 -23.31 -1.73
C MET A 26 -4.24 -23.93 -1.09
N ASN A 27 -5.28 -24.29 -1.87
CA ASN A 27 -6.57 -24.78 -1.40
C ASN A 27 -7.21 -23.86 -0.33
N LEU A 28 -7.12 -22.55 -0.53
CA LEU A 28 -7.71 -21.58 0.39
C LEU A 28 -9.23 -21.51 0.17
N ASP A 29 -9.99 -21.49 1.27
CA ASP A 29 -11.45 -21.29 1.23
C ASP A 29 -11.78 -19.78 1.05
N ILE A 30 -11.40 -19.24 -0.10
CA ILE A 30 -11.70 -17.85 -0.52
C ILE A 30 -12.37 -17.89 -1.89
N GLU A 31 -13.63 -17.47 -1.95
CA GLU A 31 -14.38 -17.23 -3.17
C GLU A 31 -14.21 -15.77 -3.58
N TRP A 32 -13.55 -15.53 -4.70
CA TRP A 32 -13.37 -14.20 -5.25
C TRP A 32 -14.61 -13.76 -6.02
N VAL A 33 -15.21 -12.63 -5.61
CA VAL A 33 -16.32 -11.98 -6.31
C VAL A 33 -15.76 -10.76 -7.03
N GLU A 34 -15.67 -10.86 -8.37
CA GLU A 34 -15.02 -9.85 -9.20
C GLU A 34 -15.97 -8.67 -9.49
N TYR A 35 -15.43 -7.46 -9.37
CA TYR A 35 -16.07 -6.20 -9.72
C TYR A 35 -15.08 -5.28 -10.44
N GLN A 36 -15.60 -4.46 -11.36
CA GLN A 36 -14.79 -3.53 -12.14
C GLN A 36 -14.74 -2.15 -11.50
N ALA A 37 -13.56 -1.53 -11.55
CA ALA A 37 -13.35 -0.13 -11.18
C ALA A 37 -12.10 0.41 -11.88
N GLY A 38 -12.07 1.70 -12.16
CA GLY A 38 -10.91 2.35 -12.74
C GLY A 38 -11.22 3.16 -14.00
N ALA A 39 -10.16 3.63 -14.64
CA ALA A 39 -10.25 4.48 -15.83
C ALA A 39 -10.80 3.73 -17.04
N GLU A 40 -10.41 2.45 -17.23
CA GLU A 40 -10.91 1.63 -18.35
C GLU A 40 -12.41 1.36 -18.22
N TYR A 41 -12.90 1.14 -17.01
CA TYR A 41 -14.33 1.00 -16.75
C TYR A 41 -15.08 2.31 -16.96
N ALA A 42 -14.53 3.42 -16.42
CA ALA A 42 -15.11 4.75 -16.56
C ALA A 42 -15.18 5.24 -18.02
N ALA A 43 -14.21 4.89 -18.85
CA ALA A 43 -14.21 5.23 -20.26
C ALA A 43 -15.39 4.60 -21.03
N LYS A 44 -15.85 3.41 -20.59
CA LYS A 44 -16.94 2.68 -21.22
C LYS A 44 -18.33 3.05 -20.68
N THR A 45 -18.41 3.31 -19.37
CA THR A 45 -19.70 3.44 -18.65
C THR A 45 -19.96 4.84 -18.12
N LYS A 46 -18.92 5.69 -18.03
CA LYS A 46 -18.87 6.98 -17.34
C LYS A 46 -19.00 6.89 -15.80
N GLU A 47 -19.05 5.68 -15.27
CA GLU A 47 -19.05 5.37 -13.85
C GLU A 47 -17.67 4.89 -13.41
N VAL A 48 -17.19 5.32 -12.26
CA VAL A 48 -15.84 4.96 -11.73
C VAL A 48 -15.84 3.57 -11.11
N PHE A 49 -17.01 3.13 -10.63
CA PHE A 49 -17.25 1.83 -10.02
C PHE A 49 -18.39 1.11 -10.70
N GLU A 50 -18.27 -0.19 -10.84
CA GLU A 50 -19.38 -1.05 -11.23
C GLU A 50 -20.53 -0.95 -10.19
N PRO A 51 -21.79 -0.85 -10.64
CA PRO A 51 -22.94 -0.85 -9.71
C PRO A 51 -22.91 -2.06 -8.78
N GLY A 52 -23.14 -1.81 -7.48
CA GLY A 52 -23.11 -2.85 -6.45
C GLY A 52 -21.74 -3.06 -5.78
N LEU A 53 -20.64 -2.61 -6.36
CA LEU A 53 -19.28 -2.77 -5.75
C LEU A 53 -19.23 -2.33 -4.30
N VAL A 54 -19.82 -1.17 -4.02
CA VAL A 54 -19.81 -0.61 -2.67
C VAL A 54 -20.58 -1.48 -1.69
N ASP A 55 -21.73 -2.00 -2.11
CA ASP A 55 -22.59 -2.79 -1.25
C ASP A 55 -21.99 -4.17 -0.97
N VAL A 56 -21.33 -4.75 -1.96
CA VAL A 56 -20.63 -6.04 -1.82
C VAL A 56 -19.38 -5.91 -0.92
N ILE A 57 -18.62 -4.80 -1.01
CA ILE A 57 -17.53 -4.56 -0.06
C ILE A 57 -18.08 -4.37 1.37
N LYS A 58 -19.22 -3.72 1.55
CA LYS A 58 -19.86 -3.62 2.86
C LYS A 58 -20.28 -4.99 3.41
N GLU A 59 -20.78 -5.85 2.56
CA GLU A 59 -21.21 -7.21 2.93
C GLU A 59 -20.02 -8.09 3.31
N TYR A 60 -19.00 -8.17 2.45
CA TYR A 60 -17.87 -9.10 2.64
C TYR A 60 -16.72 -8.53 3.47
N LYS A 61 -16.61 -7.20 3.60
CA LYS A 61 -15.63 -6.46 4.41
C LYS A 61 -14.19 -6.54 3.94
N TRP A 62 -13.86 -7.40 2.99
CA TRP A 62 -12.53 -7.68 2.48
C TRP A 62 -12.47 -7.52 0.97
N ALA A 63 -11.50 -6.76 0.50
CA ALA A 63 -11.22 -6.62 -0.92
C ALA A 63 -9.73 -6.69 -1.21
N LEU A 64 -9.39 -7.24 -2.37
CA LEU A 64 -8.07 -7.15 -2.98
C LEU A 64 -8.22 -6.41 -4.32
N LYS A 65 -7.37 -5.40 -4.54
CA LYS A 65 -7.50 -4.51 -5.69
C LYS A 65 -6.17 -4.41 -6.44
N GLY A 66 -6.23 -4.63 -7.75
CA GLY A 66 -5.16 -4.27 -8.68
C GLY A 66 -5.03 -2.75 -8.86
N PRO A 67 -4.08 -2.31 -9.68
CA PRO A 67 -3.82 -0.89 -9.89
C PRO A 67 -4.97 -0.21 -10.64
N THR A 68 -5.18 1.08 -10.36
CA THR A 68 -6.16 1.91 -11.06
C THR A 68 -5.51 3.21 -11.53
N ALA A 69 -5.79 3.60 -12.77
CA ALA A 69 -5.32 4.86 -13.33
C ALA A 69 -6.18 6.04 -12.86
N THR A 70 -5.55 7.17 -12.61
CA THR A 70 -6.21 8.43 -12.31
C THR A 70 -5.79 9.46 -13.36
N PRO A 71 -6.72 10.14 -14.07
CA PRO A 71 -6.38 11.19 -15.02
C PRO A 71 -5.64 12.35 -14.35
N ILE A 72 -4.65 12.91 -15.04
CA ILE A 72 -3.90 14.07 -14.57
C ILE A 72 -4.64 15.37 -14.97
N GLY A 73 -4.79 16.30 -14.04
CA GLY A 73 -5.31 17.63 -14.27
C GLY A 73 -6.83 17.72 -14.33
N THR A 74 -7.48 16.99 -15.22
CA THR A 74 -8.95 17.01 -15.40
C THR A 74 -9.51 15.59 -15.43
N GLY A 75 -10.79 15.42 -15.04
CA GLY A 75 -11.46 14.11 -15.06
C GLY A 75 -12.06 13.73 -13.70
N PHE A 76 -12.22 12.45 -13.47
CA PHE A 76 -12.77 11.94 -12.22
C PHE A 76 -11.71 11.87 -11.11
N ARG A 77 -12.15 11.96 -9.86
CA ARG A 77 -11.28 11.80 -8.68
C ARG A 77 -10.75 10.36 -8.58
N SER A 78 -9.56 10.22 -8.01
CA SER A 78 -8.93 8.90 -7.81
C SER A 78 -9.87 7.88 -7.20
N VAL A 79 -9.96 6.71 -7.86
CA VAL A 79 -10.67 5.51 -7.36
C VAL A 79 -10.19 5.15 -5.97
N ASN A 80 -8.88 5.18 -5.74
CA ASN A 80 -8.28 4.87 -4.45
C ASN A 80 -8.76 5.82 -3.36
N VAL A 81 -8.73 7.13 -3.62
CA VAL A 81 -9.22 8.15 -2.67
C VAL A 81 -10.70 7.96 -2.37
N ALA A 82 -11.51 7.69 -3.40
CA ALA A 82 -12.96 7.47 -3.23
C ALA A 82 -13.25 6.23 -2.36
N LEU A 83 -12.54 5.11 -2.59
CA LEU A 83 -12.68 3.90 -1.75
C LEU A 83 -12.24 4.15 -0.31
N ARG A 84 -11.08 4.80 -0.09
CA ARG A 84 -10.56 5.12 1.24
C ARG A 84 -11.53 5.97 2.06
N GLN A 85 -12.11 6.98 1.44
CA GLN A 85 -13.10 7.85 2.09
C GLN A 85 -14.42 7.11 2.36
N LYS A 86 -14.92 6.33 1.39
CA LYS A 86 -16.21 5.64 1.50
C LYS A 86 -16.20 4.55 2.57
N PHE A 87 -15.07 3.87 2.75
CA PHE A 87 -14.90 2.77 3.72
C PHE A 87 -14.15 3.18 4.98
N ALA A 88 -13.85 4.48 5.14
CA ALA A 88 -13.11 5.02 6.28
C ALA A 88 -11.83 4.20 6.60
N THR A 89 -11.12 3.76 5.55
CA THR A 89 -9.86 3.03 5.71
C THR A 89 -8.74 4.02 6.02
N TYR A 90 -8.63 4.39 7.28
CA TYR A 90 -7.80 5.50 7.77
C TYR A 90 -6.30 5.20 7.83
N ALA A 91 -5.91 3.93 7.92
CA ALA A 91 -4.51 3.53 7.96
C ALA A 91 -4.10 2.82 6.67
N ASN A 92 -3.10 3.35 5.98
CA ASN A 92 -2.45 2.67 4.87
C ASN A 92 -1.14 2.08 5.35
N VAL A 93 -1.07 0.74 5.37
CA VAL A 93 0.07 -0.05 5.87
C VAL A 93 0.90 -0.51 4.68
N ARG A 94 2.16 -0.11 4.61
CA ARG A 94 3.11 -0.46 3.55
C ARG A 94 4.36 -1.08 4.14
N PRO A 95 4.46 -2.41 4.26
CA PRO A 95 5.71 -3.08 4.60
C PRO A 95 6.73 -2.94 3.46
N ILE A 96 7.96 -2.63 3.81
CA ILE A 96 9.09 -2.48 2.88
C ILE A 96 10.19 -3.43 3.35
N ARG A 97 10.51 -4.44 2.52
CA ARG A 97 11.50 -5.46 2.82
C ARG A 97 12.41 -5.71 1.63
N SER A 98 13.70 -5.88 1.90
CA SER A 98 14.65 -6.36 0.90
C SER A 98 14.38 -7.83 0.56
N PHE A 99 14.54 -8.17 -0.72
CA PHE A 99 14.50 -9.54 -1.21
C PHE A 99 15.89 -9.93 -1.73
N LYS A 100 16.36 -11.10 -1.33
CA LYS A 100 17.56 -11.66 -1.92
C LYS A 100 17.31 -11.99 -3.40
N GLY A 101 18.28 -11.71 -4.25
CA GLY A 101 18.17 -11.91 -5.70
C GLY A 101 17.68 -10.67 -6.46
N ILE A 102 17.25 -9.62 -5.77
CA ILE A 102 16.95 -8.32 -6.38
C ILE A 102 18.18 -7.43 -6.31
N ASP A 103 18.55 -6.86 -7.46
CA ASP A 103 19.62 -5.85 -7.52
C ASP A 103 19.13 -4.55 -6.88
N SER A 104 19.49 -4.35 -5.62
CA SER A 104 19.17 -3.14 -4.86
C SER A 104 20.39 -2.65 -4.10
N LYS A 105 20.45 -1.34 -3.85
CA LYS A 105 21.60 -0.72 -3.15
C LYS A 105 21.70 -1.16 -1.68
N TYR A 106 20.57 -1.60 -1.08
CA TYR A 106 20.51 -1.89 0.35
C TYR A 106 20.01 -3.32 0.59
N GLU A 107 20.67 -3.99 1.53
CA GLU A 107 20.27 -5.31 2.01
C GLU A 107 19.67 -5.21 3.41
N ASN A 108 18.90 -6.23 3.79
CA ASN A 108 18.33 -6.38 5.14
C ASN A 108 17.45 -5.22 5.60
N ILE A 109 16.77 -4.53 4.66
CA ILE A 109 15.76 -3.53 4.99
C ILE A 109 14.49 -4.27 5.43
N ASP A 110 13.97 -3.89 6.58
CA ASP A 110 12.67 -4.32 7.10
C ASP A 110 12.03 -3.20 7.91
N LEU A 111 11.30 -2.32 7.25
CA LEU A 111 10.57 -1.22 7.85
C LEU A 111 9.12 -1.19 7.37
N VAL A 112 8.27 -0.46 8.08
CA VAL A 112 6.86 -0.34 7.73
C VAL A 112 6.44 1.13 7.76
N MET A 113 5.83 1.61 6.68
CA MET A 113 5.16 2.91 6.65
C MET A 113 3.69 2.75 7.05
N ILE A 114 3.28 3.49 8.06
CA ILE A 114 1.89 3.69 8.46
C ILE A 114 1.49 5.11 8.04
N ARG A 115 0.77 5.19 6.92
CA ARG A 115 0.34 6.45 6.30
C ARG A 115 -1.10 6.76 6.73
N GLU A 116 -1.35 7.98 7.22
CA GLU A 116 -2.72 8.48 7.33
C GLU A 116 -3.36 8.53 5.94
N ASN A 117 -4.64 8.23 5.81
CA ASN A 117 -5.22 7.86 4.52
C ASN A 117 -6.51 8.62 4.15
N THR A 118 -6.99 9.53 5.01
CA THR A 118 -8.34 10.13 4.87
C THR A 118 -8.37 11.66 4.77
N GLU A 119 -7.30 12.33 5.15
CA GLU A 119 -7.24 13.80 5.18
C GLU A 119 -5.97 14.35 4.50
N ASP A 120 -5.39 15.44 5.00
CA ASP A 120 -4.27 16.18 4.42
C ASP A 120 -4.67 16.86 3.10
N LEU A 121 -3.74 17.07 2.19
CA LEU A 121 -4.00 17.60 0.83
C LEU A 121 -4.89 16.68 -0.01
N TYR A 122 -4.92 15.38 0.30
CA TYR A 122 -5.80 14.39 -0.34
C TYR A 122 -7.29 14.59 -0.06
N LYS A 123 -7.64 15.52 0.86
CA LYS A 123 -9.03 15.96 1.03
C LYS A 123 -9.54 16.70 -0.21
N GLY A 124 -8.64 17.24 -1.02
CA GLY A 124 -8.96 17.95 -2.27
C GLY A 124 -9.68 19.28 -2.03
N ILE A 125 -9.35 19.98 -0.94
CA ILE A 125 -9.86 21.32 -0.68
C ILE A 125 -8.92 22.31 -1.36
N GLU A 126 -9.28 22.69 -2.56
CA GLU A 126 -8.49 23.64 -3.36
C GLU A 126 -9.41 24.55 -4.19
N TYR A 127 -8.96 25.76 -4.47
CA TYR A 127 -9.70 26.73 -5.26
C TYR A 127 -8.78 27.78 -5.88
N MET A 128 -9.27 28.36 -6.97
CA MET A 128 -8.62 29.50 -7.62
C MET A 128 -9.06 30.83 -6.99
N VAL A 129 -8.12 31.73 -6.83
CA VAL A 129 -8.35 33.14 -6.47
C VAL A 129 -7.97 33.96 -7.69
N GLY A 130 -8.98 34.37 -8.48
CA GLY A 130 -8.75 34.89 -9.82
C GLY A 130 -8.27 33.80 -10.78
N GLU A 131 -7.51 34.21 -11.81
CA GLU A 131 -7.02 33.30 -12.86
C GLU A 131 -5.62 32.72 -12.56
N ASP A 132 -4.82 33.44 -11.75
CA ASP A 132 -3.39 33.17 -11.61
C ASP A 132 -2.97 32.61 -10.23
N VAL A 133 -3.88 32.55 -9.25
CA VAL A 133 -3.55 32.12 -7.88
C VAL A 133 -4.39 30.90 -7.47
N ALA A 134 -3.73 29.81 -7.11
CA ALA A 134 -4.37 28.63 -6.59
C ALA A 134 -4.06 28.43 -5.10
N HIS A 135 -5.07 28.09 -4.30
CA HIS A 135 -4.90 27.72 -2.90
C HIS A 135 -5.24 26.24 -2.70
N GLY A 136 -4.39 25.51 -1.95
CA GLY A 136 -4.67 24.18 -1.44
C GLY A 136 -4.62 24.17 0.07
N ILE A 137 -5.57 23.51 0.72
CA ILE A 137 -5.68 23.44 2.18
C ILE A 137 -5.21 22.06 2.66
N LYS A 138 -4.14 22.06 3.46
CA LYS A 138 -3.73 20.91 4.25
C LYS A 138 -4.63 20.81 5.47
N LEU A 139 -5.52 19.81 5.49
CA LEU A 139 -6.43 19.54 6.60
C LEU A 139 -5.84 18.47 7.52
N ILE A 140 -5.57 18.82 8.77
CA ILE A 140 -5.12 17.88 9.80
C ILE A 140 -6.05 18.01 11.00
N THR A 141 -6.64 16.91 11.43
CA THR A 141 -7.52 16.86 12.60
C THR A 141 -6.86 16.10 13.75
N ARG A 142 -7.25 16.42 14.99
CA ARG A 142 -6.80 15.69 16.17
C ARG A 142 -7.27 14.24 16.14
N GLU A 143 -8.53 14.02 15.78
CA GLU A 143 -9.13 12.68 15.72
C GLU A 143 -8.36 11.75 14.78
N ALA A 144 -8.13 12.15 13.52
CA ALA A 144 -7.40 11.33 12.57
C ALA A 144 -5.93 11.16 12.97
N SER A 145 -5.30 12.20 13.50
CA SER A 145 -3.91 12.16 13.95
C SER A 145 -3.72 11.21 15.14
N GLU A 146 -4.59 11.25 16.14
CA GLU A 146 -4.55 10.32 17.27
C GLU A 146 -4.82 8.88 16.81
N LYS A 147 -5.78 8.70 15.91
CA LYS A 147 -6.17 7.38 15.40
C LYS A 147 -5.02 6.72 14.62
N ILE A 148 -4.35 7.45 13.74
CA ILE A 148 -3.22 6.88 12.98
C ILE A 148 -1.98 6.66 13.85
N CYS A 149 -1.69 7.54 14.81
CA CYS A 149 -0.61 7.35 15.75
C CYS A 149 -0.86 6.12 16.63
N ARG A 150 -2.06 5.95 17.17
CA ARG A 150 -2.45 4.77 17.95
C ARG A 150 -2.31 3.50 17.12
N TYR A 151 -2.78 3.51 15.89
CA TYR A 151 -2.60 2.38 14.98
C TYR A 151 -1.12 2.01 14.81
N ALA A 152 -0.23 3.00 14.63
CA ALA A 152 1.20 2.76 14.45
C ALA A 152 1.85 2.11 15.69
N PHE A 153 1.49 2.55 16.89
CA PHE A 153 1.98 1.95 18.14
C PHE A 153 1.41 0.55 18.38
N GLU A 154 0.10 0.35 18.14
CA GLU A 154 -0.51 -0.99 18.23
C GLU A 154 0.09 -1.96 17.20
N TYR A 155 0.32 -1.49 15.97
CA TYR A 155 1.01 -2.28 14.96
C TYR A 155 2.43 -2.66 15.42
N ALA A 156 3.19 -1.71 15.96
CA ALA A 156 4.53 -1.96 16.47
C ALA A 156 4.50 -3.02 17.58
N LYS A 157 3.61 -2.87 18.54
CA LYS A 157 3.43 -3.82 19.66
C LYS A 157 3.05 -5.23 19.19
N ALA A 158 2.05 -5.33 18.31
CA ALA A 158 1.55 -6.61 17.81
C ALA A 158 2.60 -7.37 16.96
N ASN A 159 3.50 -6.64 16.29
CA ASN A 159 4.53 -7.21 15.42
C ASN A 159 5.93 -7.23 16.05
N GLY A 160 6.05 -6.99 17.36
CA GLY A 160 7.35 -7.04 18.07
C GLY A 160 8.35 -5.95 17.65
N ARG A 161 7.86 -4.88 16.98
CA ARG A 161 8.66 -3.73 16.57
C ARG A 161 9.04 -2.89 17.78
N LYS A 162 10.17 -2.18 17.71
CA LYS A 162 10.77 -1.52 18.89
C LYS A 162 10.70 -0.01 18.83
N LYS A 163 10.53 0.57 17.64
CA LYS A 163 10.59 2.02 17.45
C LYS A 163 9.49 2.50 16.50
N VAL A 164 8.84 3.60 16.86
CA VAL A 164 7.93 4.36 15.99
C VAL A 164 8.49 5.74 15.76
N THR A 165 8.69 6.10 14.48
CA THR A 165 9.23 7.39 14.06
C THR A 165 8.13 8.22 13.40
N ALA A 166 7.78 9.38 13.98
CA ALA A 166 6.86 10.33 13.39
C ALA A 166 7.56 11.23 12.36
N ILE A 167 6.96 11.36 11.19
CA ILE A 167 7.45 12.22 10.10
C ILE A 167 6.58 13.48 10.02
N HIS A 168 7.20 14.66 10.07
CA HIS A 168 6.48 15.94 10.13
C HIS A 168 7.29 17.09 9.53
N LYS A 169 6.68 18.28 9.38
CA LYS A 169 7.34 19.53 9.03
C LYS A 169 6.93 20.66 10.00
N ALA A 170 6.80 20.35 11.30
CA ALA A 170 6.30 21.29 12.32
C ALA A 170 7.21 22.49 12.57
N ASN A 171 8.46 22.49 12.08
CA ASN A 171 9.31 23.68 12.09
C ASN A 171 8.79 24.79 11.14
N ILE A 172 8.03 24.44 10.11
CA ILE A 172 7.38 25.35 9.15
C ILE A 172 5.87 25.36 9.41
N MET A 173 5.23 24.20 9.38
CA MET A 173 3.77 24.05 9.50
C MET A 173 3.36 23.90 10.96
N LYS A 174 3.41 25.02 11.70
CA LYS A 174 3.27 25.08 13.15
C LYS A 174 1.93 24.54 13.67
N PHE A 175 0.84 24.75 12.93
CA PHE A 175 -0.49 24.32 13.35
C PHE A 175 -0.82 22.91 12.86
N THR A 176 -0.72 22.64 11.57
CA THR A 176 -1.10 21.34 11.01
C THR A 176 -0.17 20.23 11.48
N ASP A 177 1.11 20.31 11.15
CA ASP A 177 2.08 19.30 11.55
C ASP A 177 2.41 19.36 13.06
N GLY A 178 2.28 20.55 13.65
CA GLY A 178 2.37 20.70 15.11
C GLY A 178 1.28 19.92 15.85
N LEU A 179 0.04 19.95 15.35
CA LEU A 179 -1.07 19.17 15.90
C LEU A 179 -0.82 17.66 15.76
N PHE A 180 -0.39 17.20 14.56
CA PHE A 180 -0.03 15.79 14.37
C PHE A 180 1.06 15.34 15.35
N LEU A 181 2.10 16.14 15.51
CA LEU A 181 3.22 15.85 16.40
C LEU A 181 2.80 15.83 17.89
N GLU A 182 1.93 16.75 18.29
CA GLU A 182 1.32 16.75 19.62
C GLU A 182 0.54 15.46 19.89
N CYS A 183 -0.29 15.03 18.92
CA CYS A 183 -1.04 13.77 19.01
C CYS A 183 -0.10 12.57 19.12
N PHE A 184 0.95 12.50 18.30
CA PHE A 184 1.96 11.45 18.38
C PHE A 184 2.60 11.34 19.77
N ARG A 185 3.02 12.48 20.34
CA ARG A 185 3.61 12.54 21.67
C ARG A 185 2.63 12.10 22.75
N ASN A 186 1.37 12.52 22.65
CA ASN A 186 0.35 12.19 23.65
C ASN A 186 -0.02 10.70 23.59
N VAL A 187 -0.29 10.16 22.43
CA VAL A 187 -0.59 8.72 22.24
C VAL A 187 0.62 7.87 22.64
N GLY A 188 1.83 8.31 22.33
CA GLY A 188 3.06 7.57 22.65
C GLY A 188 3.29 7.37 24.16
N LYS A 189 2.66 8.17 25.04
CA LYS A 189 2.73 7.97 26.49
C LYS A 189 2.12 6.63 26.95
N ASP A 190 1.14 6.13 26.20
CA ASP A 190 0.46 4.86 26.49
C ASP A 190 1.33 3.63 26.15
N TYR A 191 2.47 3.82 25.45
CA TYR A 191 3.38 2.76 24.98
C TYR A 191 4.82 2.99 25.46
N PRO A 192 5.09 2.90 26.77
CA PRO A 192 6.41 3.18 27.34
C PRO A 192 7.51 2.24 26.83
N GLU A 193 7.15 1.02 26.39
CA GLU A 193 8.05 -0.01 25.89
C GLU A 193 8.56 0.24 24.45
N ILE A 194 7.93 1.16 23.69
CA ILE A 194 8.28 1.48 22.31
C ILE A 194 9.06 2.79 22.27
N GLU A 195 10.22 2.81 21.62
CA GLU A 195 10.99 4.01 21.38
C GLU A 195 10.21 4.99 20.47
N LYS A 196 10.19 6.27 20.82
CA LYS A 196 9.57 7.35 20.05
C LYS A 196 10.65 8.20 19.42
N GLN A 197 10.57 8.39 18.10
CA GLN A 197 11.46 9.27 17.37
C GLN A 197 10.63 10.25 16.52
N GLU A 198 11.16 11.45 16.35
CA GLU A 198 10.55 12.51 15.57
C GLU A 198 11.56 12.99 14.54
N VAL A 199 11.18 13.02 13.27
CA VAL A 199 12.09 13.41 12.18
C VAL A 199 11.36 14.33 11.21
N ILE A 200 11.98 15.45 10.87
CA ILE A 200 11.49 16.38 9.85
C ILE A 200 11.62 15.70 8.47
N ILE A 201 10.59 15.83 7.62
CA ILE A 201 10.43 15.10 6.36
C ILE A 201 11.64 15.16 5.41
N ASP A 202 12.23 16.33 5.21
CA ASP A 202 13.43 16.47 4.37
C ASP A 202 14.65 15.75 4.96
N ASN A 203 14.84 15.83 6.27
CA ASN A 203 15.85 15.04 6.96
C ASN A 203 15.53 13.53 6.90
N MET A 204 14.26 13.13 6.99
CA MET A 204 13.86 11.72 6.84
C MET A 204 14.26 11.18 5.47
N CYS A 205 13.99 11.90 4.39
CA CYS A 205 14.40 11.49 3.05
C CYS A 205 15.92 11.26 2.95
N MET A 206 16.72 12.18 3.51
CA MET A 206 18.17 12.04 3.55
C MET A 206 18.59 10.84 4.39
N GLN A 207 18.04 10.67 5.60
CA GLN A 207 18.40 9.57 6.50
C GLN A 207 18.06 8.19 5.93
N LEU A 208 16.91 8.05 5.24
CA LEU A 208 16.52 6.81 4.56
C LEU A 208 17.52 6.43 3.45
N VAL A 209 18.11 7.41 2.76
CA VAL A 209 19.16 7.15 1.76
C VAL A 209 20.52 6.81 2.40
N LEU A 210 20.82 7.36 3.59
CA LEU A 210 22.11 7.15 4.25
C LEU A 210 22.15 5.89 5.11
N ARG A 211 21.07 5.60 5.86
CA ARG A 211 21.01 4.53 6.86
C ARG A 211 19.59 4.05 7.11
N PRO A 212 18.92 3.47 6.08
CA PRO A 212 17.53 3.02 6.19
C PRO A 212 17.32 1.96 7.27
N GLU A 213 18.33 1.16 7.57
CA GLU A 213 18.31 0.09 8.60
C GLU A 213 18.09 0.59 10.02
N THR A 214 18.24 1.90 10.25
CA THR A 214 18.02 2.51 11.58
C THR A 214 16.55 2.77 11.90
N PHE A 215 15.67 2.61 10.91
CA PHE A 215 14.22 2.82 11.06
C PHE A 215 13.47 1.49 11.17
N ASP A 216 12.28 1.55 11.82
CA ASP A 216 11.47 0.37 12.08
C ASP A 216 10.02 0.63 11.63
N VAL A 217 9.19 1.29 12.44
CA VAL A 217 7.86 1.74 12.02
C VAL A 217 7.89 3.25 11.81
N LEU A 218 7.42 3.69 10.64
CA LEU A 218 7.27 5.11 10.29
C LEU A 218 5.79 5.47 10.33
N VAL A 219 5.44 6.62 10.90
CA VAL A 219 4.08 7.16 10.85
C VAL A 219 4.08 8.58 10.31
N ALA A 220 3.16 8.87 9.40
CA ALA A 220 3.14 10.17 8.71
C ALA A 220 1.71 10.61 8.34
N PRO A 221 1.47 11.94 8.23
CA PRO A 221 0.36 12.50 7.47
C PRO A 221 0.34 11.97 6.04
N ASN A 222 -0.81 12.09 5.38
CA ASN A 222 -1.11 11.42 4.12
C ASN A 222 -0.07 11.70 3.01
N LEU A 223 0.21 12.95 2.68
CA LEU A 223 1.13 13.29 1.60
C LEU A 223 2.57 12.82 1.90
N TYR A 224 3.06 13.04 3.10
CA TYR A 224 4.42 12.61 3.45
C TYR A 224 4.55 11.09 3.44
N GLY A 225 3.52 10.39 3.92
CA GLY A 225 3.47 8.93 3.87
C GLY A 225 3.49 8.38 2.44
N ASP A 226 2.85 9.07 1.49
CA ASP A 226 2.90 8.71 0.07
C ASP A 226 4.32 8.85 -0.49
N ILE A 227 4.90 10.03 -0.37
CA ILE A 227 6.23 10.33 -0.91
C ILE A 227 7.31 9.42 -0.29
N VAL A 228 7.30 9.29 1.02
CA VAL A 228 8.33 8.51 1.74
C VAL A 228 8.20 7.02 1.46
N SER A 229 6.99 6.48 1.32
CA SER A 229 6.84 5.05 1.02
C SER A 229 7.33 4.68 -0.37
N ASP A 230 7.19 5.57 -1.36
CA ASP A 230 7.73 5.35 -2.70
C ASP A 230 9.26 5.44 -2.71
N LEU A 231 9.83 6.40 -1.93
CA LEU A 231 11.26 6.43 -1.69
C LEU A 231 11.74 5.09 -1.06
N CYS A 232 11.05 4.61 -0.02
CA CYS A 232 11.39 3.34 0.63
C CYS A 232 11.28 2.14 -0.32
N ALA A 233 10.27 2.09 -1.18
CA ALA A 233 10.17 1.05 -2.21
C ALA A 233 11.37 1.08 -3.15
N GLY A 234 11.85 2.27 -3.54
CA GLY A 234 13.06 2.43 -4.33
C GLY A 234 14.33 1.89 -3.65
N LEU A 235 14.40 1.92 -2.32
CA LEU A 235 15.56 1.37 -1.58
C LEU A 235 15.66 -0.16 -1.68
N VAL A 236 14.55 -0.86 -1.93
CA VAL A 236 14.47 -2.33 -1.96
C VAL A 236 14.26 -2.93 -3.34
N GLY A 237 14.45 -2.14 -4.41
CA GLY A 237 14.34 -2.62 -5.78
C GLY A 237 13.09 -2.18 -6.54
N GLY A 238 12.24 -1.32 -5.95
CA GLY A 238 11.13 -0.68 -6.63
C GLY A 238 9.74 -1.16 -6.21
N LEU A 239 8.73 -0.59 -6.86
CA LEU A 239 7.32 -0.80 -6.52
C LEU A 239 6.78 -2.21 -6.85
N GLY A 240 7.49 -3.01 -7.66
CA GLY A 240 7.09 -4.38 -8.01
C GLY A 240 6.97 -5.34 -6.81
N PHE A 241 7.55 -4.96 -5.66
CA PHE A 241 7.49 -5.70 -4.41
C PHE A 241 6.85 -4.90 -3.26
N ALA A 242 6.10 -3.86 -3.59
CA ALA A 242 5.48 -2.98 -2.60
C ALA A 242 3.99 -3.32 -2.40
N PRO A 243 3.63 -4.10 -1.38
CA PRO A 243 2.24 -4.33 -1.00
C PRO A 243 1.69 -3.18 -0.17
N SER A 244 0.38 -3.06 -0.13
CA SER A 244 -0.33 -2.10 0.71
C SER A 244 -1.63 -2.68 1.25
N GLY A 245 -1.97 -2.33 2.49
CA GLY A 245 -3.27 -2.56 3.09
C GLY A 245 -3.92 -1.25 3.51
N ASN A 246 -5.12 -0.96 3.02
CA ASN A 246 -5.95 0.15 3.50
C ASN A 246 -6.89 -0.39 4.58
N ILE A 247 -6.67 0.01 5.81
CA ILE A 247 -7.29 -0.57 7.00
C ILE A 247 -8.24 0.44 7.64
N GLY A 248 -9.48 0.02 7.79
CA GLY A 248 -10.51 0.69 8.59
C GLY A 248 -10.92 -0.17 9.79
N ASP A 249 -11.85 0.33 10.58
CA ASP A 249 -12.36 -0.43 11.72
C ASP A 249 -13.15 -1.68 11.27
N GLU A 250 -13.92 -1.57 10.18
CA GLU A 250 -14.74 -2.66 9.65
C GLU A 250 -14.22 -3.23 8.32
N TYR A 251 -13.63 -2.38 7.47
CA TYR A 251 -13.30 -2.70 6.08
C TYR A 251 -11.80 -2.74 5.86
N ARG A 252 -11.35 -3.63 4.99
CA ARG A 252 -9.95 -3.78 4.60
C ARG A 252 -9.84 -3.96 3.11
N ILE A 253 -9.03 -3.13 2.46
CA ILE A 253 -8.78 -3.17 1.02
C ILE A 253 -7.27 -3.27 0.79
N TYR A 254 -6.82 -4.41 0.32
CA TYR A 254 -5.41 -4.65 0.01
C TYR A 254 -5.14 -4.34 -1.45
N GLU A 255 -3.95 -3.84 -1.75
CA GLU A 255 -3.59 -3.45 -3.11
C GLU A 255 -2.07 -3.47 -3.33
N ALA A 256 -1.64 -3.57 -4.59
CA ALA A 256 -0.28 -3.23 -5.00
C ALA A 256 -0.13 -1.70 -5.01
N VAL A 257 1.05 -1.21 -4.64
CA VAL A 257 1.33 0.25 -4.63
C VAL A 257 1.57 0.79 -6.04
N HIS A 258 2.15 -0.02 -6.95
CA HIS A 258 2.47 0.39 -8.31
C HIS A 258 1.25 0.79 -9.15
N GLY A 259 1.49 1.55 -10.22
CA GLY A 259 0.46 1.96 -11.18
C GLY A 259 0.03 0.85 -12.14
N SER A 260 -0.83 1.22 -13.11
CA SER A 260 -1.45 0.31 -14.07
C SER A 260 -0.56 -0.12 -15.25
N ALA A 261 0.60 0.51 -15.44
CA ALA A 261 1.58 0.23 -16.49
C ALA A 261 0.92 -0.08 -17.86
N PRO A 262 0.19 0.88 -18.46
CA PRO A 262 -0.61 0.64 -19.67
C PRO A 262 0.21 0.26 -20.89
N ASP A 263 1.49 0.60 -20.92
CA ASP A 263 2.47 0.28 -21.96
C ASP A 263 2.78 -1.21 -22.08
N ILE A 264 2.65 -1.98 -21.00
CA ILE A 264 2.89 -3.44 -20.99
C ILE A 264 1.62 -4.24 -20.73
N ALA A 265 0.47 -3.60 -20.61
CA ALA A 265 -0.82 -4.25 -20.34
C ALA A 265 -1.18 -5.27 -21.43
N GLY A 266 -1.61 -6.47 -21.03
CA GLY A 266 -2.00 -7.56 -21.92
C GLY A 266 -0.84 -8.29 -22.61
N GLN A 267 0.41 -7.94 -22.29
CA GLN A 267 1.58 -8.65 -22.84
C GLN A 267 1.98 -9.88 -22.01
N GLY A 268 1.37 -10.07 -20.84
CA GLY A 268 1.65 -11.21 -19.96
C GLY A 268 3.06 -11.21 -19.37
N ILE A 269 3.65 -10.03 -19.17
CA ILE A 269 5.03 -9.87 -18.66
C ILE A 269 5.11 -9.12 -17.33
N ALA A 270 3.99 -8.69 -16.78
CA ALA A 270 3.95 -7.97 -15.50
C ALA A 270 4.35 -8.86 -14.32
N ASN A 271 5.07 -8.27 -13.37
CA ASN A 271 5.44 -8.92 -12.12
C ASN A 271 4.24 -8.90 -11.14
N PRO A 272 3.70 -10.05 -10.70
CA PRO A 272 2.57 -10.10 -9.79
C PRO A 272 2.95 -9.96 -8.31
N SER A 273 4.25 -9.86 -7.98
CA SER A 273 4.76 -9.97 -6.59
C SER A 273 4.11 -8.99 -5.63
N ALA A 274 3.94 -7.71 -6.01
CA ALA A 274 3.33 -6.72 -5.12
C ALA A 274 1.89 -7.09 -4.73
N LEU A 275 1.08 -7.57 -5.68
CA LEU A 275 -0.29 -7.99 -5.41
C LEU A 275 -0.35 -9.30 -4.63
N LEU A 276 0.55 -10.26 -4.91
CA LEU A 276 0.69 -11.49 -4.12
C LEU A 276 1.13 -11.20 -2.67
N LEU A 277 2.02 -10.25 -2.47
CA LEU A 277 2.41 -9.80 -1.13
C LEU A 277 1.27 -9.05 -0.41
N ALA A 278 0.46 -8.26 -1.14
CA ALA A 278 -0.75 -7.65 -0.60
C ALA A 278 -1.79 -8.72 -0.21
N PHE A 279 -1.91 -9.79 -0.99
CA PHE A 279 -2.71 -10.96 -0.62
C PHE A 279 -2.16 -11.66 0.62
N ALA A 280 -0.85 -11.81 0.78
CA ALA A 280 -0.25 -12.35 2.00
C ALA A 280 -0.57 -11.48 3.24
N LEU A 281 -0.58 -10.14 3.11
CA LEU A 281 -1.06 -9.24 4.19
C LEU A 281 -2.54 -9.49 4.53
N MET A 282 -3.38 -9.74 3.52
CA MET A 282 -4.78 -10.09 3.73
C MET A 282 -4.91 -11.41 4.49
N LEU A 283 -4.12 -12.43 4.14
CA LEU A 283 -4.12 -13.73 4.83
C LEU A 283 -3.70 -13.60 6.30
N GLU A 284 -2.69 -12.79 6.61
CA GLU A 284 -2.30 -12.49 8.00
C GLU A 284 -3.44 -11.86 8.79
N ALA A 285 -4.09 -10.86 8.21
CA ALA A 285 -5.21 -10.19 8.86
C ALA A 285 -6.44 -11.08 9.04
N LEU A 286 -6.56 -12.15 8.25
CA LEU A 286 -7.54 -13.23 8.40
C LEU A 286 -7.10 -14.29 9.44
N GLY A 287 -5.95 -14.14 10.08
CA GLY A 287 -5.38 -15.11 11.02
C GLY A 287 -4.76 -16.34 10.36
N GLN A 288 -4.57 -16.32 9.03
CA GLN A 288 -3.96 -17.41 8.25
C GLN A 288 -2.44 -17.21 8.11
N ASN A 289 -1.75 -17.01 9.24
CA ASN A 289 -0.33 -16.65 9.28
C ASN A 289 0.58 -17.67 8.58
N ASP A 290 0.31 -18.98 8.77
CA ASP A 290 1.10 -20.04 8.13
C ASP A 290 0.99 -19.99 6.60
N GLN A 291 -0.20 -19.72 6.08
CA GLN A 291 -0.42 -19.60 4.65
C GLN A 291 0.24 -18.33 4.08
N ALA A 292 0.16 -17.21 4.80
CA ALA A 292 0.85 -15.98 4.42
C ALA A 292 2.38 -16.17 4.38
N THR A 293 2.94 -16.84 5.38
CA THR A 293 4.38 -17.16 5.44
C THR A 293 4.77 -18.07 4.28
N ARG A 294 4.02 -19.14 4.05
CA ARG A 294 4.24 -20.08 2.95
C ARG A 294 4.26 -19.40 1.59
N LEU A 295 3.32 -18.48 1.33
CA LEU A 295 3.31 -17.70 0.08
C LEU A 295 4.53 -16.80 -0.05
N ARG A 296 4.92 -16.09 1.03
CA ARG A 296 6.11 -15.23 1.02
C ARG A 296 7.39 -16.01 0.81
N ASP A 297 7.52 -17.18 1.45
CA ASP A 297 8.71 -18.02 1.34
C ASP A 297 8.84 -18.60 -0.07
N ALA A 298 7.73 -19.06 -0.68
CA ALA A 298 7.71 -19.53 -2.06
C ALA A 298 8.12 -18.43 -3.04
N LEU A 299 7.54 -17.22 -2.90
CA LEU A 299 7.92 -16.06 -3.71
C LEU A 299 9.40 -15.70 -3.53
N SER A 300 9.87 -15.62 -2.28
CA SER A 300 11.25 -15.26 -1.97
C SER A 300 12.23 -16.25 -2.56
N LYS A 301 11.93 -17.55 -2.52
CA LYS A 301 12.74 -18.60 -3.14
C LYS A 301 12.87 -18.44 -4.67
N VAL A 302 11.76 -18.18 -5.35
CA VAL A 302 11.78 -17.97 -6.82
C VAL A 302 12.64 -16.77 -7.18
N VAL A 303 12.50 -15.67 -6.44
CA VAL A 303 13.29 -14.45 -6.64
C VAL A 303 14.78 -14.69 -6.35
N GLU A 304 15.11 -15.34 -5.23
CA GLU A 304 16.49 -15.67 -4.85
C GLU A 304 17.19 -16.59 -5.87
N GLU A 305 16.46 -17.56 -6.43
CA GLU A 305 16.98 -18.45 -7.48
C GLU A 305 17.24 -17.71 -8.81
N GLY A 306 16.48 -16.65 -9.12
CA GLY A 306 16.65 -15.80 -10.30
C GLY A 306 16.47 -16.50 -11.65
N LYS A 307 15.95 -17.73 -11.69
CA LYS A 307 15.87 -18.55 -12.92
C LYS A 307 14.62 -18.27 -13.74
N ILE A 308 13.46 -18.18 -13.07
CA ILE A 308 12.16 -17.97 -13.69
C ILE A 308 11.58 -16.70 -13.07
N VAL A 309 12.10 -15.56 -13.48
CA VAL A 309 11.73 -14.25 -12.97
C VAL A 309 11.38 -13.30 -14.11
N THR A 310 10.57 -12.29 -13.83
CA THR A 310 10.09 -11.32 -14.81
C THR A 310 11.18 -10.33 -15.23
N ARG A 311 10.89 -9.58 -16.29
CA ARG A 311 11.87 -8.69 -16.94
C ARG A 311 12.36 -7.56 -16.04
N ASP A 312 11.51 -7.02 -15.18
CA ASP A 312 11.82 -5.93 -14.24
C ASP A 312 12.84 -6.32 -13.17
N ILE A 313 13.03 -7.62 -12.96
CA ILE A 313 14.04 -8.19 -12.05
C ILE A 313 15.07 -9.05 -12.76
N GLY A 314 15.32 -8.73 -14.02
CA GLY A 314 16.45 -9.28 -14.79
C GLY A 314 16.21 -10.60 -15.52
N GLY A 315 14.99 -11.12 -15.52
CA GLY A 315 14.62 -12.36 -16.24
C GLY A 315 13.90 -12.12 -17.55
N ASN A 316 13.23 -13.19 -18.05
CA ASN A 316 12.43 -13.15 -19.27
C ASN A 316 11.12 -13.94 -19.10
N ALA A 317 10.80 -14.38 -17.91
CA ALA A 317 9.60 -15.15 -17.66
C ALA A 317 8.34 -14.28 -17.87
N SER A 318 7.29 -14.88 -18.39
CA SER A 318 5.95 -14.32 -18.40
C SER A 318 5.37 -14.29 -16.97
N THR A 319 4.34 -13.46 -16.75
CA THR A 319 3.55 -13.44 -15.50
C THR A 319 3.10 -14.83 -15.11
N LYS A 320 2.64 -15.63 -16.09
CA LYS A 320 2.15 -16.99 -15.86
C LYS A 320 3.27 -17.97 -15.47
N GLU A 321 4.42 -17.92 -16.13
CA GLU A 321 5.56 -18.79 -15.80
C GLU A 321 6.11 -18.46 -14.41
N PHE A 322 6.22 -17.18 -14.07
CA PHE A 322 6.64 -16.75 -12.75
C PHE A 322 5.64 -17.18 -11.66
N THR A 323 4.31 -17.03 -11.91
CA THR A 323 3.27 -17.53 -11.01
C THR A 323 3.35 -19.04 -10.82
N GLN A 324 3.57 -19.80 -11.91
CA GLN A 324 3.72 -21.26 -11.82
C GLN A 324 4.96 -21.66 -11.02
N ALA A 325 6.08 -20.94 -11.20
CA ALA A 325 7.29 -21.19 -10.41
C ALA A 325 7.08 -20.96 -8.90
N ILE A 326 6.21 -20.01 -8.52
CA ILE A 326 5.81 -19.81 -7.11
C ILE A 326 4.94 -20.99 -6.65
N ILE A 327 3.94 -21.40 -7.46
CA ILE A 327 3.06 -22.55 -7.15
C ILE A 327 3.86 -23.83 -6.91
N ASP A 328 4.87 -24.09 -7.72
CA ASP A 328 5.74 -25.27 -7.62
C ASP A 328 6.57 -25.30 -6.30
N ARG A 329 6.59 -24.21 -5.55
CA ARG A 329 7.33 -24.06 -4.28
C ARG A 329 6.43 -23.86 -3.05
N LEU A 330 5.12 -23.85 -3.26
CA LEU A 330 4.10 -23.83 -2.18
C LEU A 330 3.95 -25.25 -1.46
#